data_ff3d9cdf75af45b79276427b0742f312
#
_entry.id   ff3d9cdf75af45b79276427b0742f312
#
_cell.length_a   1.000
_cell.length_b   1.000
_cell.length_c   1.000
_cell.angle_alpha   90.00
_cell.angle_beta   90.00
_cell.angle_gamma   90.00
#
_symmetry.space_group_name_H-M   'P 1'
#
loop_
_entity.id
_entity.type
_entity.pdbx_description
1 polymer ?
#
loop_
_entity_poly.entity_id
_entity_poly.type
_entity_poly.pdbx_seq_one_letter_code
_entity_poly.pdbx_strand_id
1 'polypeptide(L)'
;MKTIVLGASPNTERYAYEAVVRLLSKGHEVIPIGIRQGKTAGDLDIINGMPLVENVHTVTLYISPDVQHEYYDYILNVIKPKRIIFNPGTENPELLKLIKERGLKIEVEVACTLVMLNLGLY
;
A
#
# COMPACT_ATOMS: atom_id res chain seq x y z
N MET A 1 1.96 -1.27 12.76
CA MET A 1 0.62 -1.21 12.15
C MET A 1 0.57 -2.17 10.98
N LYS A 2 -0.54 -2.84 10.79
CA LYS A 2 -0.69 -3.78 9.69
C LYS A 2 -0.82 -3.04 8.36
N THR A 3 0.12 -3.26 7.46
CA THR A 3 0.25 -2.50 6.21
C THR A 3 0.25 -3.43 5.00
N ILE A 4 -0.61 -3.13 4.02
CA ILE A 4 -0.52 -3.72 2.69
C ILE A 4 0.40 -2.83 1.86
N VAL A 5 1.45 -3.43 1.29
CA VAL A 5 2.26 -2.79 0.25
C VAL A 5 1.71 -3.27 -1.08
N LEU A 6 0.96 -2.42 -1.76
CA LEU A 6 0.31 -2.76 -3.03
C LEU A 6 1.19 -2.32 -4.20
N GLY A 7 1.71 -3.28 -4.92
CA GLY A 7 2.74 -3.09 -5.92
C GLY A 7 4.11 -3.58 -5.42
N ALA A 8 4.10 -4.57 -4.54
CA ALA A 8 5.32 -5.18 -4.01
C ALA A 8 6.17 -5.78 -5.13
N SER A 9 7.47 -5.73 -4.96
CA SER A 9 8.43 -6.16 -5.98
C SER A 9 9.55 -7.01 -5.37
N PRO A 10 10.06 -8.00 -6.10
CA PRO A 10 11.27 -8.72 -5.70
C PRO A 10 12.54 -7.93 -6.04
N ASN A 11 12.43 -6.86 -6.81
CA ASN A 11 13.57 -6.05 -7.26
C ASN A 11 14.03 -5.12 -6.14
N THR A 12 15.26 -5.34 -5.65
CA THR A 12 15.86 -4.58 -4.55
C THR A 12 16.03 -3.09 -4.84
N GLU A 13 15.97 -2.68 -6.11
CA GLU A 13 16.12 -1.28 -6.50
C GLU A 13 14.82 -0.50 -6.52
N ARG A 14 13.68 -1.18 -6.30
CA ARG A 14 12.38 -0.52 -6.29
C ARG A 14 12.08 0.07 -4.93
N TYR A 15 11.42 1.24 -4.92
CA TYR A 15 10.98 1.88 -3.69
C TYR A 15 10.02 0.99 -2.88
N ALA A 16 9.19 0.20 -3.56
CA ALA A 16 8.31 -0.75 -2.88
C ALA A 16 9.10 -1.77 -2.05
N TYR A 17 10.23 -2.25 -2.56
CA TYR A 17 11.11 -3.16 -1.81
C TYR A 17 11.68 -2.47 -0.58
N GLU A 18 12.23 -1.27 -0.75
CA GLU A 18 12.79 -0.49 0.37
C GLU A 18 11.73 -0.18 1.42
N ALA A 19 10.50 0.09 0.99
CA ALA A 19 9.40 0.31 1.93
C ALA A 19 9.16 -0.91 2.81
N VAL A 20 9.19 -2.12 2.24
CA VAL A 20 9.05 -3.34 3.03
C VAL A 20 10.19 -3.48 4.04
N VAL A 21 11.43 -3.23 3.61
CA VAL A 21 12.61 -3.25 4.51
C VAL A 21 12.38 -2.32 5.71
N ARG A 22 12.00 -1.07 5.44
CA ARG A 22 11.83 -0.05 6.47
C ARG A 22 10.64 -0.34 7.37
N LEU A 23 9.51 -0.77 6.82
CA LEU A 23 8.34 -1.13 7.59
C LEU A 23 8.65 -2.26 8.57
N LEU A 24 9.30 -3.31 8.10
CA LEU A 24 9.70 -4.43 8.96
C LEU A 24 10.67 -3.99 10.04
N SER A 25 11.63 -3.12 9.71
CA SER A 25 12.61 -2.62 10.67
C SER A 25 11.98 -1.79 11.79
N LYS A 26 10.80 -1.20 11.53
CA LYS A 26 10.03 -0.44 12.51
C LYS A 26 8.97 -1.28 13.23
N GLY A 27 8.97 -2.59 13.03
CA GLY A 27 8.06 -3.50 13.72
C GLY A 27 6.66 -3.61 13.14
N HIS A 28 6.43 -3.09 11.93
CA HIS A 28 5.11 -3.20 11.30
C HIS A 28 4.93 -4.57 10.64
N GLU A 29 3.69 -5.05 10.65
CA GLU A 29 3.32 -6.24 9.89
C GLU A 29 3.08 -5.84 8.43
N VAL A 30 3.71 -6.56 7.50
CA VAL A 30 3.63 -6.24 6.07
C VAL A 30 2.99 -7.37 5.29
N ILE A 31 1.98 -7.03 4.49
CA ILE A 31 1.36 -7.93 3.54
C ILE A 31 1.73 -7.42 2.13
N PRO A 32 2.69 -8.07 1.46
CA PRO A 32 3.12 -7.62 0.13
C PRO A 32 2.20 -8.20 -0.95
N ILE A 33 1.54 -7.34 -1.69
CA ILE A 33 0.65 -7.74 -2.79
C ILE A 33 1.19 -7.16 -4.09
N GLY A 34 1.33 -7.98 -5.12
CA GLY A 34 1.81 -7.55 -6.41
C GLY A 34 1.59 -8.58 -7.50
N ILE A 35 1.90 -8.18 -8.74
CA ILE A 35 1.76 -9.06 -9.90
C ILE A 35 2.98 -9.93 -10.16
N ARG A 36 4.13 -9.58 -9.55
CA ARG A 36 5.37 -10.33 -9.70
C ARG A 36 5.37 -11.54 -8.79
N GLN A 37 5.93 -12.65 -9.27
CA GLN A 37 6.14 -13.83 -8.45
C GLN A 37 7.48 -13.73 -7.72
N GLY A 38 7.57 -14.37 -6.57
CA GLY A 38 8.79 -14.45 -5.80
C GLY A 38 8.67 -13.83 -4.44
N LYS A 39 9.82 -13.48 -3.89
CA LYS A 39 9.93 -12.93 -2.54
C LYS A 39 10.39 -11.48 -2.59
N THR A 40 9.85 -10.69 -1.69
CA THR A 40 10.33 -9.33 -1.41
C THR A 40 11.20 -9.36 -0.15
N ALA A 41 11.50 -8.19 0.42
CA ALA A 41 12.31 -8.07 1.63
C ALA A 41 11.75 -8.90 2.78
N GLY A 42 12.61 -9.28 3.73
CA GLY A 42 12.22 -10.10 4.87
C GLY A 42 11.82 -11.52 4.51
N ASP A 43 12.21 -11.99 3.34
CA ASP A 43 11.86 -13.32 2.83
C ASP A 43 10.35 -13.53 2.70
N LEU A 44 9.58 -12.44 2.54
CA LEU A 44 8.14 -12.50 2.42
C LEU A 44 7.72 -12.86 0.99
N ASP A 45 6.82 -13.82 0.86
CA ASP A 45 6.23 -14.16 -0.43
C ASP A 45 5.32 -13.05 -0.91
N ILE A 46 5.50 -12.62 -2.17
CA ILE A 46 4.58 -11.69 -2.80
C ILE A 46 3.28 -12.42 -3.10
N ILE A 47 2.18 -11.89 -2.62
CA ILE A 47 0.86 -12.47 -2.84
C ILE A 47 0.29 -11.89 -4.13
N ASN A 48 -0.04 -12.78 -5.07
CA ASN A 48 -0.71 -12.38 -6.30
C ASN A 48 -2.22 -12.44 -6.09
N GLY A 49 -2.94 -11.54 -6.74
CA GLY A 49 -4.40 -11.48 -6.62
C GLY A 49 -4.89 -10.52 -5.55
N MET A 50 -6.05 -10.79 -5.01
CA MET A 50 -6.76 -9.93 -4.07
C MET A 50 -7.16 -10.71 -2.82
N PRO A 51 -6.20 -11.03 -1.93
CA PRO A 51 -6.51 -11.83 -0.75
C PRO A 51 -7.39 -11.06 0.24
N LEU A 52 -8.23 -11.79 0.96
CA LEU A 52 -8.97 -11.22 2.07
C LEU A 52 -8.01 -11.04 3.24
N VAL A 53 -7.81 -9.78 3.63
CA VAL A 53 -6.94 -9.41 4.76
C VAL A 53 -7.74 -8.53 5.70
N GLU A 54 -7.84 -8.93 6.95
CA GLU A 54 -8.60 -8.21 7.96
C GLU A 54 -7.72 -7.25 8.77
N ASN A 55 -8.34 -6.22 9.32
CA ASN A 55 -7.70 -5.28 10.25
C ASN A 55 -6.50 -4.55 9.65
N VAL A 56 -6.58 -4.19 8.38
CA VAL A 56 -5.53 -3.42 7.73
C VAL A 56 -5.60 -1.97 8.18
N HIS A 57 -4.50 -1.46 8.70
CA HIS A 57 -4.42 -0.04 9.05
C HIS A 57 -4.13 0.80 7.81
N THR A 58 -3.14 0.43 7.03
CA THR A 58 -2.65 1.23 5.91
C THR A 58 -2.50 0.40 4.65
N VAL A 59 -2.93 0.98 3.52
CA VAL A 59 -2.54 0.53 2.18
C VAL A 59 -1.60 1.59 1.63
N THR A 60 -0.36 1.22 1.37
CA THR A 60 0.60 2.09 0.71
C THR A 60 0.73 1.69 -0.76
N LEU A 61 0.47 2.65 -1.65
CA LEU A 61 0.35 2.40 -3.08
C LEU A 61 1.68 2.62 -3.81
N TYR A 62 2.09 1.62 -4.57
CA TYR A 62 3.26 1.65 -5.45
C TYR A 62 2.90 1.26 -6.88
N ILE A 63 1.63 1.41 -7.24
CA ILE A 63 1.11 1.17 -8.58
C ILE A 63 0.55 2.47 -9.15
N SER A 64 0.64 2.62 -10.48
CA SER A 64 0.14 3.82 -11.15
C SER A 64 -1.39 3.94 -11.05
N PRO A 65 -1.95 5.15 -11.24
CA PRO A 65 -3.40 5.34 -11.22
C PRO A 65 -4.15 4.41 -12.18
N ASP A 66 -3.61 4.15 -13.35
CA ASP A 66 -4.24 3.25 -14.33
C ASP A 66 -4.39 1.83 -13.77
N VAL A 67 -3.35 1.34 -13.11
CA VAL A 67 -3.38 0.01 -12.48
C VAL A 67 -4.27 0.01 -11.24
N GLN A 68 -4.29 1.11 -10.48
CA GLN A 68 -5.12 1.23 -9.28
C GLN A 68 -6.60 1.02 -9.58
N HIS A 69 -7.05 1.38 -10.76
CA HIS A 69 -8.46 1.29 -11.13
C HIS A 69 -9.03 -0.12 -10.90
N GLU A 70 -8.25 -1.15 -11.17
CA GLU A 70 -8.65 -2.55 -10.97
C GLU A 70 -8.79 -2.90 -9.48
N TYR A 71 -8.20 -2.12 -8.60
CA TYR A 71 -8.17 -2.37 -7.15
C TYR A 71 -9.14 -1.52 -6.35
N TYR A 72 -9.91 -0.64 -6.99
CA TYR A 72 -10.80 0.28 -6.24
C TYR A 72 -11.77 -0.47 -5.35
N ASP A 73 -12.49 -1.44 -5.89
CA ASP A 73 -13.44 -2.22 -5.11
C ASP A 73 -12.74 -3.01 -4.00
N TYR A 74 -11.61 -3.60 -4.33
CA TYR A 74 -10.82 -4.35 -3.36
C TYR A 74 -10.38 -3.46 -2.19
N ILE A 75 -9.82 -2.30 -2.47
CA ILE A 75 -9.35 -1.38 -1.43
C ILE A 75 -10.52 -0.85 -0.61
N LEU A 76 -11.57 -0.36 -1.27
CA LEU A 76 -12.64 0.37 -0.59
C LEU A 76 -13.69 -0.51 0.05
N ASN A 77 -13.98 -1.68 -0.51
CA ASN A 77 -15.07 -2.54 -0.05
C ASN A 77 -14.62 -3.84 0.61
N VAL A 78 -13.44 -4.34 0.28
CA VAL A 78 -12.93 -5.59 0.86
C VAL A 78 -11.95 -5.32 1.99
N ILE A 79 -10.90 -4.55 1.72
CA ILE A 79 -9.86 -4.23 2.71
C ILE A 79 -10.34 -3.20 3.72
N LYS A 80 -10.96 -2.12 3.27
CA LYS A 80 -11.46 -1.04 4.12
C LYS A 80 -10.37 -0.54 5.08
N PRO A 81 -9.22 -0.06 4.57
CA PRO A 81 -8.14 0.38 5.44
C PRO A 81 -8.53 1.64 6.20
N LYS A 82 -7.81 1.93 7.27
CA LYS A 82 -7.97 3.20 8.00
C LYS A 82 -7.24 4.33 7.30
N ARG A 83 -6.21 4.00 6.52
CA ARG A 83 -5.38 4.99 5.83
C ARG A 83 -4.90 4.47 4.48
N ILE A 84 -4.84 5.37 3.49
CA ILE A 84 -4.21 5.12 2.20
C ILE A 84 -3.10 6.12 2.01
N ILE A 85 -1.91 5.66 1.62
CA ILE A 85 -0.79 6.51 1.26
C ILE A 85 -0.57 6.45 -0.25
N PHE A 86 -0.66 7.62 -0.88
CA PHE A 86 -0.31 7.79 -2.29
C PHE A 86 1.15 8.23 -2.38
N ASN A 87 2.04 7.29 -2.64
CA ASN A 87 3.45 7.59 -2.83
C ASN A 87 3.67 8.39 -4.12
N PRO A 88 4.81 9.09 -4.30
CA PRO A 88 5.07 9.84 -5.52
C PRO A 88 4.87 8.99 -6.77
N GLY A 89 4.11 9.52 -7.74
CA GLY A 89 3.76 8.82 -8.97
C GLY A 89 2.48 7.99 -8.90
N THR A 90 1.87 7.87 -7.73
CA THR A 90 0.62 7.11 -7.55
C THR A 90 -0.58 8.00 -7.29
N GLU A 91 -0.42 9.30 -7.29
CA GLU A 91 -1.47 10.26 -7.02
C GLU A 91 -2.67 10.01 -7.94
N ASN A 92 -3.85 9.94 -7.34
CA ASN A 92 -5.05 9.52 -8.07
C ASN A 92 -6.26 10.34 -7.65
N PRO A 93 -6.54 11.45 -8.37
CA PRO A 93 -7.70 12.30 -8.07
C PRO A 93 -9.03 11.56 -8.14
N GLU A 94 -9.16 10.59 -9.04
CA GLU A 94 -10.40 9.80 -9.17
C GLU A 94 -10.67 8.98 -7.91
N LEU A 95 -9.66 8.30 -7.38
CA LEU A 95 -9.82 7.51 -6.16
C LEU A 95 -10.11 8.40 -4.96
N LEU A 96 -9.43 9.55 -4.85
CA LEU A 96 -9.71 10.55 -3.81
C LEU A 96 -11.17 11.00 -3.87
N LYS A 97 -11.67 11.26 -5.08
CA LYS A 97 -13.05 11.67 -5.29
C LYS A 97 -14.04 10.60 -4.86
N LEU A 98 -13.77 9.33 -5.20
CA LEU A 98 -14.61 8.21 -4.78
C LEU A 98 -14.68 8.08 -3.25
N ILE A 99 -13.56 8.20 -2.58
CA ILE A 99 -13.50 8.14 -1.12
C ILE A 99 -14.38 9.24 -0.52
N LYS A 100 -14.26 10.46 -1.03
CA LYS A 100 -15.00 11.62 -0.55
C LYS A 100 -16.51 11.49 -0.84
N GLU A 101 -16.87 11.12 -2.06
CA GLU A 101 -18.28 11.00 -2.47
C GLU A 101 -19.01 9.89 -1.71
N ARG A 102 -18.31 8.80 -1.40
CA ARG A 102 -18.91 7.69 -0.64
C ARG A 102 -18.90 7.93 0.86
N GLY A 103 -18.35 9.06 1.33
CA GLY A 103 -18.29 9.39 2.74
C GLY A 103 -17.48 8.39 3.57
N LEU A 104 -16.45 7.78 2.98
CA LEU A 104 -15.63 6.79 3.64
C LEU A 104 -14.67 7.47 4.63
N LYS A 105 -14.56 6.89 5.82
CA LYS A 105 -13.66 7.41 6.85
C LYS A 105 -12.27 6.82 6.68
N ILE A 106 -11.61 7.20 5.60
CA ILE A 106 -10.24 6.77 5.29
C ILE A 106 -9.35 8.00 5.33
N GLU A 107 -8.31 7.94 6.17
CA GLU A 107 -7.26 8.96 6.18
C GLU A 107 -6.46 8.84 4.89
N VAL A 108 -6.20 9.95 4.23
CA VAL A 108 -5.45 9.99 2.98
C VAL A 108 -4.18 10.81 3.17
N GLU A 109 -3.05 10.22 2.82
CA GLU A 109 -1.75 10.89 2.79
C GLU A 109 -1.21 10.87 1.36
N VAL A 110 -0.86 12.04 0.84
CA VAL A 110 -0.12 12.16 -0.42
C VAL A 110 1.32 12.45 -0.04
N ALA A 111 2.11 11.39 0.15
CA ALA A 111 3.42 11.48 0.74
C ALA A 111 4.28 10.26 0.38
N CYS A 112 5.55 10.34 0.67
CA CYS A 112 6.46 9.20 0.53
C CYS A 112 6.49 8.40 1.84
N THR A 113 6.14 7.14 1.80
CA THR A 113 6.14 6.25 2.97
C THR A 113 7.51 6.21 3.64
N LEU A 114 8.59 6.16 2.86
CA LEU A 114 9.95 6.14 3.40
C LEU A 114 10.27 7.41 4.19
N VAL A 115 9.83 8.57 3.68
CA VAL A 115 10.01 9.84 4.37
C VAL A 115 9.18 9.87 5.65
N MET A 116 7.94 9.40 5.59
CA MET A 116 7.08 9.33 6.78
C MET A 116 7.71 8.47 7.87
N LEU A 117 8.26 7.32 7.49
CA LEU A 117 8.94 6.43 8.44
C LEU A 117 10.18 7.10 9.06
N ASN A 118 10.97 7.80 8.25
CA ASN A 118 12.16 8.49 8.72
C ASN A 118 11.83 9.63 9.69
N LEU A 119 10.70 10.30 9.47
CA LEU A 119 10.26 11.44 10.30
C LEU A 119 9.39 11.01 11.49
N GLY A 120 9.12 9.73 11.65
CA GLY A 120 8.25 9.26 12.72
C GLY A 120 6.78 9.60 12.52
N LEU A 121 6.36 9.86 11.28
CA LEU A 121 4.99 10.27 10.95
C LEU A 121 4.11 9.10 10.47
N TYR A 122 4.69 7.94 10.36
CA TYR A 122 3.94 6.75 9.92
C TYR A 122 3.00 6.22 11.04
#